data_9470177af957984d487171c8e7a8f841
#
_entry.id   9470177af957984d487171c8e7a8f841
#
_cell.length_a   1.000
_cell.length_b   1.000
_cell.length_c   1.000
_cell.angle_alpha   90.00
_cell.angle_beta   90.00
_cell.angle_gamma   90.00
#
_symmetry.space_group_name_H-M   'P 1'
#
loop_
_entity.id
_entity.type
_entity.pdbx_description
1 polymer ?
#
loop_
_entity_poly.entity_id
_entity_poly.type
_entity_poly.pdbx_seq_one_letter_code
_entity_poly.pdbx_strand_id
1 'polypeptide(L)'
;MGQPFVVQLPNRPGELAHLAKGLCARGVNIVQIQGSAAGDLACALIYTDDDAATDEVLHSMGYSFVAGSTLIVEIEDSPCALGELTAKLGHGGVNLKGCCVIGRREGRAEWSLSVDDEPKARSILGIPQVANLTVPRRQA
;
A
#
# COMPACT_ATOMS: atom_id res chain seq x y z
N MET A 1 8.93 -5.87 3.44
CA MET A 1 8.16 -4.63 3.66
C MET A 1 6.85 -5.00 4.33
N GLY A 2 6.40 -4.17 5.27
CA GLY A 2 5.13 -4.37 5.96
C GLY A 2 3.91 -4.18 5.05
N GLN A 3 2.76 -4.05 5.66
CA GLN A 3 1.53 -3.81 4.90
C GLN A 3 1.38 -2.32 4.55
N PRO A 4 0.70 -2.00 3.46
CA PRO A 4 0.33 -0.63 3.16
C PRO A 4 -0.83 -0.17 4.02
N PHE A 5 -0.82 1.12 4.32
CA PHE A 5 -1.96 1.83 4.87
C PHE A 5 -2.38 2.91 3.88
N VAL A 6 -3.63 2.88 3.44
CA VAL A 6 -4.21 3.94 2.62
C VAL A 6 -5.03 4.83 3.54
N VAL A 7 -4.54 6.02 3.79
CA VAL A 7 -5.10 6.96 4.76
C VAL A 7 -5.81 8.09 4.03
N GLN A 8 -7.05 8.34 4.40
CA GLN A 8 -7.82 9.46 3.88
C GLN A 8 -7.53 10.71 4.69
N LEU A 9 -7.23 11.81 3.99
CA LEU A 9 -6.91 13.10 4.56
C LEU A 9 -7.76 14.19 3.94
N PRO A 10 -8.15 15.24 4.70
CA PRO A 10 -8.63 16.46 4.07
C PRO A 10 -7.53 17.08 3.20
N ASN A 11 -7.88 17.63 2.06
CA ASN A 11 -6.92 18.32 1.19
C ASN A 11 -6.73 19.77 1.68
N ARG A 12 -5.95 19.94 2.75
CA ARG A 12 -5.67 21.22 3.39
C ARG A 12 -4.20 21.32 3.81
N PRO A 13 -3.66 22.54 3.90
CA PRO A 13 -2.32 22.73 4.46
C PRO A 13 -2.19 22.12 5.86
N GLY A 14 -1.08 21.43 6.11
CA GLY A 14 -0.74 20.86 7.41
C GLY A 14 -1.32 19.48 7.71
N GLU A 15 -2.19 18.91 6.88
CA GLU A 15 -2.81 17.61 7.16
C GLU A 15 -1.79 16.46 7.09
N LEU A 16 -0.90 16.46 6.12
CA LEU A 16 0.17 15.48 6.06
C LEU A 16 1.16 15.65 7.22
N ALA A 17 1.46 16.88 7.61
CA ALA A 17 2.31 17.15 8.76
C ALA A 17 1.69 16.61 10.06
N HIS A 18 0.38 16.74 10.21
CA HIS A 18 -0.36 16.21 11.36
C HIS A 18 -0.24 14.68 11.45
N LEU A 19 -0.45 13.99 10.35
CA LEU A 19 -0.28 12.53 10.27
C LEU A 19 1.17 12.12 10.60
N ALA A 20 2.14 12.76 9.95
CA ALA A 20 3.55 12.42 10.12
C ALA A 20 4.03 12.66 11.57
N LYS A 21 3.58 13.74 12.20
CA LYS A 21 3.88 14.03 13.60
C LYS A 21 3.24 13.03 14.57
N GLY A 22 2.04 12.57 14.28
CA GLY A 22 1.39 11.52 15.06
C GLY A 22 2.18 10.21 15.05
N LEU A 23 2.67 9.80 13.90
CA LEU A 23 3.55 8.64 13.76
C LEU A 23 4.91 8.87 14.45
N CYS A 24 5.48 10.04 14.26
CA CYS A 24 6.75 10.45 14.91
C CYS A 24 6.67 10.35 16.44
N ALA A 25 5.57 10.79 17.04
CA ALA A 25 5.36 10.77 18.50
C ALA A 25 5.39 9.33 19.07
N ARG A 26 5.13 8.32 18.26
CA ARG A 26 5.20 6.91 18.62
C ARG A 26 6.48 6.23 18.13
N GLY A 27 7.42 7.00 17.61
CA GLY A 27 8.69 6.49 17.09
C GLY A 27 8.55 5.68 15.80
N VAL A 28 7.47 5.85 15.07
CA VAL A 28 7.21 5.15 13.80
C VAL A 28 7.84 5.92 12.65
N ASN A 29 8.68 5.25 11.87
CA ASN A 29 9.28 5.81 10.67
C ASN A 29 8.45 5.48 9.43
N ILE A 30 8.15 6.49 8.63
CA ILE A 30 7.56 6.30 7.30
C ILE A 30 8.67 5.89 6.35
N VAL A 31 8.63 4.64 5.91
CA VAL A 31 9.63 4.06 5.01
C VAL A 31 9.34 4.48 3.57
N GLN A 32 8.07 4.56 3.22
CA GLN A 32 7.64 4.96 1.90
C GLN A 32 6.29 5.65 1.97
N ILE A 33 6.11 6.67 1.14
CA ILE A 33 4.87 7.41 1.05
C ILE A 33 4.58 7.79 -0.40
N GLN A 34 3.32 7.68 -0.76
CA GLN A 34 2.77 8.24 -1.98
C GLN A 34 1.46 8.91 -1.63
N GLY A 35 1.25 10.12 -2.12
CA GLY A 35 0.03 10.86 -1.83
C GLY A 35 -0.46 11.60 -3.06
N SER A 36 -1.77 11.79 -3.12
CA SER A 36 -2.39 12.63 -4.11
C SER A 36 -3.72 13.17 -3.60
N ALA A 37 -4.19 14.23 -4.22
CA ALA A 37 -5.45 14.86 -3.86
C ALA A 37 -6.31 15.09 -5.10
N ALA A 38 -7.62 14.97 -4.89
CA ALA A 38 -8.62 15.29 -5.88
C ALA A 38 -9.81 15.96 -5.16
N GLY A 39 -10.13 17.20 -5.52
CA GLY A 39 -11.14 17.98 -4.83
C GLY A 39 -10.78 18.21 -3.36
N ASP A 40 -11.70 17.93 -2.46
CA ASP A 40 -11.53 18.17 -1.02
C ASP A 40 -10.84 17.02 -0.28
N LEU A 41 -10.60 15.91 -0.95
CA LEU A 41 -10.02 14.72 -0.35
C LEU A 41 -8.63 14.43 -0.90
N ALA A 42 -7.79 13.93 0.00
CA ALA A 42 -6.48 13.39 -0.33
C ALA A 42 -6.37 11.95 0.20
N CYS A 43 -5.52 11.17 -0.43
CA CYS A 43 -5.13 9.84 0.04
C CYS A 43 -3.61 9.78 0.16
N ALA A 44 -3.14 9.21 1.25
CA ALA A 44 -1.74 8.87 1.42
C ALA A 44 -1.60 7.34 1.53
N LEU A 45 -0.81 6.75 0.66
CA LEU A 45 -0.38 5.36 0.78
C LEU A 45 0.95 5.37 1.51
N ILE A 46 1.00 4.76 2.68
CA ILE A 46 2.21 4.72 3.51
C ILE A 46 2.63 3.29 3.84
N TYR A 47 3.94 3.09 3.87
CA TYR A 47 4.60 1.95 4.49
C TYR A 47 5.43 2.44 5.64
N THR A 48 5.39 1.73 6.75
CA THR A 48 6.13 2.11 7.95
C THR A 48 7.00 0.96 8.44
N ASP A 49 7.85 1.24 9.41
CA ASP A 49 8.69 0.23 10.04
C ASP A 49 8.00 -0.50 11.21
N ASP A 50 6.79 -0.07 11.59
CA ASP A 50 5.99 -0.72 12.65
C ASP A 50 4.50 -0.65 12.31
N ASP A 51 3.99 -1.72 11.71
CA ASP A 51 2.59 -1.81 11.28
C ASP A 51 1.61 -1.75 12.47
N ALA A 52 1.94 -2.39 13.58
CA ALA A 52 1.07 -2.43 14.74
C ALA A 52 0.92 -1.04 15.38
N ALA A 53 2.04 -0.34 15.57
CA ALA A 53 2.03 1.02 16.09
C ALA A 53 1.33 1.99 15.13
N THR A 54 1.49 1.80 13.83
CA THR A 54 0.80 2.61 12.81
C THR A 54 -0.71 2.46 12.91
N ASP A 55 -1.20 1.24 12.99
CA ASP A 55 -2.63 0.95 13.14
C ASP A 55 -3.19 1.64 14.39
N GLU A 56 -2.51 1.54 15.53
CA GLU A 56 -2.91 2.19 16.77
C GLU A 56 -2.96 3.72 16.65
N VAL A 57 -1.95 4.32 16.02
CA VAL A 57 -1.88 5.78 15.81
C VAL A 57 -3.03 6.24 14.93
N LEU A 58 -3.25 5.57 13.81
CA LEU A 58 -4.31 5.95 12.87
C LEU A 58 -5.70 5.86 13.52
N HIS A 59 -5.96 4.81 14.30
CA HIS A 59 -7.19 4.70 15.07
C HIS A 59 -7.31 5.80 16.12
N SER A 60 -6.28 6.04 16.92
CA SER A 60 -6.31 7.02 18.00
C SER A 60 -6.47 8.45 17.50
N MET A 61 -5.97 8.75 16.30
CA MET A 61 -6.10 10.07 15.67
C MET A 61 -7.41 10.22 14.89
N GLY A 62 -8.23 9.17 14.80
CA GLY A 62 -9.52 9.22 14.15
C GLY A 62 -9.47 9.22 12.63
N TYR A 63 -8.39 8.75 12.02
CA TYR A 63 -8.31 8.65 10.56
C TYR A 63 -9.18 7.53 10.00
N SER A 64 -9.79 7.78 8.84
CA SER A 64 -10.33 6.73 8.00
C SER A 64 -9.20 6.14 7.17
N PHE A 65 -9.01 4.83 7.26
CA PHE A 65 -7.95 4.16 6.53
C PHE A 65 -8.28 2.70 6.22
N VAL A 66 -7.57 2.17 5.25
CA VAL A 66 -7.60 0.75 4.90
C VAL A 66 -6.18 0.22 5.03
N ALA A 67 -6.02 -0.85 5.78
CA ALA A 67 -4.79 -1.62 5.84
C ALA A 67 -4.98 -2.93 5.07
N GLY A 68 -3.94 -3.44 4.45
CA GLY A 68 -4.09 -4.66 3.68
C GLY A 68 -2.77 -5.31 3.32
N SER A 69 -2.88 -6.54 2.80
CA SER A 69 -1.75 -7.25 2.23
C SER A 69 -1.36 -6.66 0.88
N THR A 70 -0.10 -6.82 0.54
CA THR A 70 0.44 -6.42 -0.75
C THR A 70 1.06 -7.59 -1.50
N LEU A 71 0.96 -7.49 -2.82
CA LEU A 71 1.77 -8.27 -3.75
C LEU A 71 3.00 -7.47 -4.12
N ILE A 72 4.15 -8.09 -4.06
CA ILE A 72 5.36 -7.52 -4.63
C ILE A 72 5.60 -8.20 -5.97
N VAL A 73 5.63 -7.40 -7.02
CA VAL A 73 5.87 -7.87 -8.39
C VAL A 73 7.04 -7.11 -9.01
N GLU A 74 7.87 -7.83 -9.74
CA GLU A 74 8.96 -7.24 -10.50
C GLU A 74 8.62 -7.34 -11.99
N ILE A 75 8.64 -6.20 -12.67
CA ILE A 75 8.39 -6.11 -14.11
C ILE A 75 9.51 -5.31 -14.78
N GLU A 76 9.58 -5.39 -16.11
CA GLU A 76 10.49 -4.54 -16.86
C GLU A 76 10.16 -3.06 -16.61
N ASP A 77 11.19 -2.25 -16.41
CA ASP A 77 11.03 -0.80 -16.31
C ASP A 77 11.01 -0.21 -17.73
N SER A 78 9.91 -0.43 -18.40
CA SER A 78 9.71 -0.07 -19.81
C SER A 78 8.31 0.46 -20.07
N PRO A 79 8.09 1.18 -21.17
CA PRO A 79 6.74 1.56 -21.59
C PRO A 79 5.85 0.33 -21.73
N CYS A 80 4.58 0.46 -21.42
CA CYS A 80 3.55 -0.57 -21.52
C CYS A 80 3.60 -1.70 -20.48
N ALA A 81 4.70 -1.92 -19.77
CA ALA A 81 4.81 -3.03 -18.80
C ALA A 81 3.74 -2.96 -17.70
N LEU A 82 3.50 -1.80 -17.13
CA LEU A 82 2.45 -1.61 -16.13
C LEU A 82 1.06 -1.83 -16.73
N GLY A 83 0.82 -1.33 -17.94
CA GLY A 83 -0.45 -1.53 -18.63
C GLY A 83 -0.76 -3.00 -18.89
N GLU A 84 0.23 -3.78 -19.29
CA GLU A 84 0.08 -5.22 -19.50
C GLU A 84 -0.21 -5.96 -18.19
N LEU A 85 0.51 -5.62 -17.13
CA LEU A 85 0.30 -6.20 -15.79
C LEU A 85 -1.11 -5.92 -15.28
N THR A 86 -1.54 -4.68 -15.32
CA THR A 86 -2.85 -4.26 -14.82
C THR A 86 -3.99 -4.77 -15.69
N ALA A 87 -3.79 -4.91 -17.00
CA ALA A 87 -4.76 -5.52 -17.90
C ALA A 87 -5.01 -6.99 -17.57
N LYS A 88 -3.97 -7.76 -17.26
CA LYS A 88 -4.14 -9.16 -16.81
C LYS A 88 -5.00 -9.25 -15.57
N LEU A 89 -4.75 -8.40 -14.59
CA LEU A 89 -5.56 -8.37 -13.36
C LEU A 89 -7.00 -7.98 -13.65
N GLY A 90 -7.22 -6.95 -14.44
CA GLY A 90 -8.56 -6.49 -14.82
C GLY A 90 -9.36 -7.53 -15.59
N HIS A 91 -8.75 -8.21 -16.56
CA HIS A 91 -9.39 -9.30 -17.32
C HIS A 91 -9.75 -10.48 -16.42
N GLY A 92 -8.96 -10.72 -15.38
CA GLY A 92 -9.25 -11.75 -14.37
C GLY A 92 -10.26 -11.31 -13.31
N GLY A 93 -10.78 -10.09 -13.37
CA GLY A 93 -11.75 -9.56 -12.42
C GLY A 93 -11.15 -9.13 -11.09
N VAL A 94 -9.86 -8.88 -11.03
CA VAL A 94 -9.17 -8.37 -9.84
C VAL A 94 -9.09 -6.85 -9.90
N ASN A 95 -9.56 -6.20 -8.83
CA ASN A 95 -9.48 -4.75 -8.69
C ASN A 95 -8.20 -4.34 -7.98
N LEU A 96 -7.46 -3.41 -8.59
CA LEU A 96 -6.29 -2.80 -8.01
C LEU A 96 -6.72 -1.62 -7.12
N LYS A 97 -6.44 -1.71 -5.83
CA LYS A 97 -6.79 -0.66 -4.85
C LYS A 97 -5.68 0.36 -4.64
N GLY A 98 -4.44 -0.04 -4.89
CA GLY A 98 -3.28 0.83 -4.78
C GLY A 98 -2.06 0.21 -5.41
N CYS A 99 -1.13 1.05 -5.83
CA CYS A 99 0.14 0.62 -6.37
C CYS A 99 1.22 1.66 -6.10
N CYS A 100 2.43 1.18 -5.95
CA CYS A 100 3.58 2.02 -5.65
C CYS A 100 4.86 1.35 -6.16
N VAL A 101 5.72 2.12 -6.81
CA VAL A 101 7.08 1.66 -7.12
C VAL A 101 7.89 1.68 -5.84
N ILE A 102 8.48 0.55 -5.47
CA ILE A 102 9.30 0.43 -4.28
C ILE A 102 10.79 0.30 -4.57
N GLY A 103 11.15 0.07 -5.81
CA GLY A 103 12.54 0.01 -6.23
C GLY A 103 12.70 -0.10 -7.73
N ARG A 104 13.86 0.30 -8.20
CA ARG A 104 14.30 0.10 -9.59
C ARG A 104 15.74 -0.39 -9.56
N ARG A 105 16.03 -1.39 -10.36
CA ARG A 105 17.39 -1.92 -10.50
C ARG A 105 17.53 -2.68 -11.82
N GLU A 106 18.61 -2.39 -12.55
CA GLU A 106 19.00 -3.15 -13.74
C GLU A 106 17.89 -3.30 -14.79
N GLY A 107 17.17 -2.20 -15.08
CA GLY A 107 16.07 -2.21 -16.05
C GLY A 107 14.80 -2.89 -15.56
N ARG A 108 14.70 -3.19 -14.28
CA ARG A 108 13.52 -3.77 -13.63
C ARG A 108 12.94 -2.78 -12.63
N ALA A 109 11.63 -2.80 -12.51
CA ALA A 109 10.90 -2.06 -11.49
C ALA A 109 10.16 -3.01 -10.56
N GLU A 110 10.29 -2.80 -9.27
CA GLU A 110 9.60 -3.55 -8.24
C GLU A 110 8.41 -2.75 -7.77
N TRP A 111 7.23 -3.35 -7.86
CA TRP A 111 5.96 -2.73 -7.53
C TRP A 111 5.31 -3.41 -6.35
N SER A 112 4.73 -2.61 -5.48
CA SER A 112 3.81 -3.06 -4.45
C SER A 112 2.39 -2.83 -4.93
N LEU A 113 1.58 -3.88 -4.97
CA LEU A 113 0.20 -3.84 -5.41
C LEU A 113 -0.73 -4.24 -4.27
N SER A 114 -1.75 -3.42 -4.02
CA SER A 114 -2.85 -3.75 -3.13
C SER A 114 -4.09 -4.08 -3.97
N VAL A 115 -4.62 -5.29 -3.80
CA VAL A 115 -5.72 -5.82 -4.59
C VAL A 115 -6.87 -6.28 -3.69
N ASP A 116 -8.06 -6.43 -4.27
CA ASP A 116 -9.23 -6.91 -3.55
C ASP A 116 -9.24 -8.45 -3.35
N ASP A 117 -8.58 -9.18 -4.24
CA ASP A 117 -8.50 -10.65 -4.20
C ASP A 117 -7.05 -11.09 -4.44
N GLU A 118 -6.27 -11.18 -3.37
CA GLU A 118 -4.85 -11.52 -3.44
C GLU A 118 -4.60 -12.94 -3.97
N PRO A 119 -5.29 -13.99 -3.51
CA PRO A 119 -5.06 -15.33 -4.04
C PRO A 119 -5.31 -15.42 -5.54
N LYS A 120 -6.35 -14.78 -6.03
CA LYS A 120 -6.68 -14.73 -7.45
C LYS A 120 -5.64 -13.96 -8.25
N ALA A 121 -5.19 -12.82 -7.73
CA ALA A 121 -4.13 -12.03 -8.34
C ALA A 121 -2.83 -12.82 -8.45
N ARG A 122 -2.43 -13.53 -7.40
CA ARG A 122 -1.25 -14.39 -7.41
C ARG A 122 -1.36 -15.48 -8.47
N SER A 123 -2.53 -16.11 -8.58
CA SER A 123 -2.79 -17.12 -9.59
C SER A 123 -2.67 -16.56 -11.01
N ILE A 124 -3.26 -15.39 -11.27
CA ILE A 124 -3.22 -14.73 -12.58
C ILE A 124 -1.79 -14.35 -12.97
N LEU A 125 -1.00 -13.86 -12.02
CA LEU A 125 0.37 -13.39 -12.26
C LEU A 125 1.42 -14.51 -12.17
N GLY A 126 1.02 -15.73 -11.82
CA GLY A 126 1.96 -16.85 -11.65
C GLY A 126 2.89 -16.68 -10.45
N ILE A 127 2.47 -15.93 -9.44
CA ILE A 127 3.22 -15.72 -8.21
C ILE A 127 2.83 -16.82 -7.21
N PRO A 128 3.81 -17.45 -6.51
CA PRO A 128 3.48 -18.47 -5.52
C PRO A 128 2.51 -17.96 -4.46
N GLN A 129 1.52 -18.79 -4.11
CA GLN A 129 0.65 -18.51 -2.97
C GLN A 129 1.51 -18.51 -1.70
N VAL A 130 1.39 -17.45 -0.90
CA VAL A 130 1.99 -17.44 0.42
C VAL A 130 1.17 -18.39 1.28
N ALA A 131 1.78 -19.45 1.80
CA ALA A 131 1.17 -20.23 2.86
C ALA A 131 0.79 -19.27 3.97
N ASN A 132 -0.48 -19.32 4.41
CA ASN A 132 -1.02 -18.41 5.41
C ASN A 132 -0.05 -18.23 6.58
N LEU A 133 0.79 -17.23 6.50
CA LEU A 133 1.35 -16.63 7.68
C LEU A 133 0.16 -15.90 8.32
N THR A 134 -0.57 -16.63 9.14
CA THR A 134 -1.46 -16.05 10.11
C THR A 134 -0.59 -15.18 10.99
N VAL A 135 -0.45 -13.92 10.60
CA VAL A 135 -0.11 -12.90 11.57
C VAL A 135 -1.24 -12.96 12.60
N PRO A 136 -0.95 -13.32 13.85
CA PRO A 136 -2.00 -13.35 14.84
C PRO A 136 -2.62 -11.95 14.85
N ARG A 137 -3.90 -11.88 14.49
CA ARG A 137 -4.69 -10.70 14.78
C ARG A 137 -4.54 -10.51 16.28
N ARG A 138 -3.76 -9.53 16.68
CA ARG A 138 -3.90 -9.06 18.05
C ARG A 138 -5.32 -8.55 18.15
N GLN A 139 -6.15 -9.34 18.80
CA GLN A 139 -7.42 -8.87 19.27
C GLN A 139 -7.14 -7.64 20.12
N ALA A 140 -7.75 -6.53 19.74
CA ALA A 140 -7.75 -5.31 20.53
C ALA A 140 -8.33 -5.61 21.92
#